data_382c58000e221670d96f799bf1885154
#
_entry.id   382c58000e221670d96f799bf1885154
#
_cell.length_a   1.000
_cell.length_b   1.000
_cell.length_c   1.000
_cell.angle_alpha   90.00
_cell.angle_beta   90.00
_cell.angle_gamma   90.00
#
_symmetry.space_group_name_H-M   'P 1'
#
loop_
_entity.id
_entity.type
_entity.pdbx_description
1 polymer ?
#
loop_
_entity_poly.entity_id
_entity_poly.type
_entity_poly.pdbx_seq_one_letter_code
_entity_poly.pdbx_strand_id
1 'polypeptide(L)'
;PVARAFAPTAPLFLMGHSLGGLIALNYAILHPQGLAGVIASAPLLAQPNVAPWMNYVARLLSRIRPAFSMDTGLKPETISRDPAEVKRYAEDQYVHGRASARLGTEITAAQTWTLAHAGDLALPLLLYHGDADPLVPIAGSRAFYANVKVADKQWIEWPGGYHESHNDLHRAD
;
A
#
# COMPACT_ATOMS: atom_id res chain seq x y z
N PRO A 1 10.92 -2.18 -18.87
CA PRO A 1 12.04 -2.06 -19.83
C PRO A 1 13.39 -2.06 -19.14
N VAL A 2 13.63 -1.21 -18.10
CA VAL A 2 14.94 -1.10 -17.42
C VAL A 2 15.36 -2.42 -16.76
N ALA A 3 14.50 -3.03 -15.95
CA ALA A 3 14.79 -4.30 -15.28
C ALA A 3 15.16 -5.41 -16.29
N ARG A 4 14.50 -5.47 -17.44
CA ARG A 4 14.80 -6.43 -18.51
C ARG A 4 16.14 -6.17 -19.21
N ALA A 5 16.63 -4.95 -19.17
CA ALA A 5 17.98 -4.64 -19.70
C ALA A 5 19.10 -5.22 -18.82
N PHE A 6 18.87 -5.29 -17.49
CA PHE A 6 19.85 -5.86 -16.55
C PHE A 6 19.73 -7.39 -16.41
N ALA A 7 18.52 -7.93 -16.49
CA ALA A 7 18.25 -9.36 -16.30
C ALA A 7 17.20 -9.85 -17.33
N PRO A 8 17.59 -10.08 -18.59
CA PRO A 8 16.66 -10.35 -19.69
C PRO A 8 15.79 -11.60 -19.48
N THR A 9 16.35 -12.63 -18.85
CA THR A 9 15.70 -13.96 -18.67
C THR A 9 15.20 -14.21 -17.25
N ALA A 10 15.56 -13.37 -16.27
CA ALA A 10 15.14 -13.56 -14.89
C ALA A 10 13.62 -13.33 -14.71
N PRO A 11 12.94 -14.08 -13.80
CA PRO A 11 11.57 -13.76 -13.41
C PRO A 11 11.50 -12.36 -12.80
N LEU A 12 10.50 -11.58 -13.20
CA LEU A 12 10.31 -10.22 -12.73
C LEU A 12 9.13 -10.18 -11.75
N PHE A 13 9.41 -9.84 -10.51
CA PHE A 13 8.38 -9.62 -9.49
C PHE A 13 8.18 -8.11 -9.28
N LEU A 14 6.93 -7.71 -9.08
CA LEU A 14 6.58 -6.34 -8.70
C LEU A 14 6.32 -6.28 -7.21
N MET A 15 7.08 -5.46 -6.49
CA MET A 15 6.88 -5.26 -5.05
C MET A 15 6.45 -3.83 -4.76
N GLY A 16 5.52 -3.68 -3.82
CA GLY A 16 5.10 -2.39 -3.30
C GLY A 16 4.73 -2.43 -1.83
N HIS A 17 5.02 -1.33 -1.13
CA HIS A 17 4.66 -1.12 0.27
C HIS A 17 3.67 0.04 0.40
N SER A 18 2.70 -0.05 1.30
CA SER A 18 1.74 1.01 1.62
C SER A 18 1.00 1.52 0.36
N LEU A 19 1.11 2.81 0.02
CA LEU A 19 0.60 3.36 -1.25
C LEU A 19 1.23 2.66 -2.46
N GLY A 20 2.53 2.35 -2.40
CA GLY A 20 3.21 1.56 -3.43
C GLY A 20 2.62 0.15 -3.55
N GLY A 21 2.15 -0.44 -2.45
CA GLY A 21 1.43 -1.72 -2.44
C GLY A 21 0.09 -1.65 -3.17
N LEU A 22 -0.69 -0.60 -2.96
CA LEU A 22 -1.92 -0.34 -3.72
C LEU A 22 -1.62 -0.18 -5.22
N ILE A 23 -0.60 0.60 -5.56
CA ILE A 23 -0.18 0.80 -6.96
C ILE A 23 0.27 -0.51 -7.59
N ALA A 24 1.07 -1.32 -6.89
CA ALA A 24 1.56 -2.60 -7.39
C ALA A 24 0.42 -3.58 -7.67
N LEU A 25 -0.56 -3.68 -6.76
CA LEU A 25 -1.73 -4.53 -6.95
C LEU A 25 -2.60 -4.05 -8.12
N ASN A 26 -2.89 -2.76 -8.19
CA ASN A 26 -3.65 -2.15 -9.28
C ASN A 26 -2.96 -2.40 -10.63
N TYR A 27 -1.64 -2.17 -10.70
CA TYR A 27 -0.85 -2.41 -11.91
C TYR A 27 -0.82 -3.88 -12.29
N ALA A 28 -0.65 -4.80 -11.34
CA ALA A 28 -0.60 -6.24 -11.58
C ALA A 28 -1.93 -6.80 -12.12
N ILE A 29 -3.07 -6.23 -11.69
CA ILE A 29 -4.39 -6.58 -12.22
C ILE A 29 -4.53 -6.08 -13.68
N LEU A 30 -4.12 -4.84 -13.96
CA LEU A 30 -4.28 -4.20 -15.27
C LEU A 30 -3.25 -4.67 -16.30
N HIS A 31 -2.02 -4.97 -15.86
CA HIS A 31 -0.86 -5.21 -16.71
C HIS A 31 -0.05 -6.43 -16.25
N PRO A 32 -0.62 -7.65 -16.23
CA PRO A 32 0.08 -8.83 -15.72
C PRO A 32 1.23 -9.32 -16.61
N GLN A 33 1.29 -8.86 -17.87
CA GLN A 33 2.22 -9.37 -18.87
C GLN A 33 3.67 -9.12 -18.49
N GLY A 34 4.49 -10.18 -18.52
CA GLY A 34 5.92 -10.11 -18.23
C GLY A 34 6.27 -10.06 -16.75
N LEU A 35 5.27 -10.11 -15.85
CA LEU A 35 5.48 -10.30 -14.42
C LEU A 35 5.35 -11.77 -14.04
N ALA A 36 6.20 -12.22 -13.11
CA ALA A 36 6.17 -13.55 -12.52
C ALA A 36 5.32 -13.62 -11.25
N GLY A 37 5.08 -12.47 -10.61
CA GLY A 37 4.28 -12.37 -9.40
C GLY A 37 4.26 -10.96 -8.83
N VAL A 38 3.43 -10.74 -7.82
CA VAL A 38 3.31 -9.47 -7.09
C VAL A 38 3.48 -9.69 -5.59
N ILE A 39 4.19 -8.77 -4.95
CA ILE A 39 4.43 -8.75 -3.51
C ILE A 39 3.85 -7.44 -2.97
N ALA A 40 2.93 -7.53 -2.03
CA ALA A 40 2.30 -6.36 -1.41
C ALA A 40 2.53 -6.36 0.11
N SER A 41 3.21 -5.32 0.60
CA SER A 41 3.47 -5.09 2.02
C SER A 41 2.54 -4.01 2.54
N ALA A 42 1.71 -4.34 3.52
CA ALA A 42 0.75 -3.42 4.16
C ALA A 42 0.08 -2.47 3.14
N PRO A 43 -0.48 -3.00 2.02
CA PRO A 43 -0.98 -2.15 0.94
C PRO A 43 -2.10 -1.25 1.42
N LEU A 44 -2.10 0.01 0.97
CA LEU A 44 -3.10 1.01 1.35
C LEU A 44 -4.46 0.70 0.71
N LEU A 45 -5.09 -0.39 1.14
CA LEU A 45 -6.40 -0.88 0.66
C LEU A 45 -7.58 -0.42 1.51
N ALA A 46 -7.31 0.16 2.67
CA ALA A 46 -8.32 0.78 3.51
C ALA A 46 -7.77 2.08 4.10
N GLN A 47 -8.66 2.97 4.48
CA GLN A 47 -8.34 4.19 5.23
C GLN A 47 -9.15 4.19 6.53
N PRO A 48 -8.69 4.89 7.57
CA PRO A 48 -9.53 5.19 8.73
C PRO A 48 -10.84 5.84 8.29
N ASN A 49 -11.91 5.54 9.02
CA ASN A 49 -13.23 6.09 8.71
C ASN A 49 -13.19 7.63 8.70
N VAL A 50 -13.49 8.21 7.55
CA VAL A 50 -13.60 9.66 7.36
C VAL A 50 -15.08 10.01 7.27
N ALA A 51 -15.47 11.08 7.94
CA ALA A 51 -16.87 11.54 7.88
C ALA A 51 -17.30 11.80 6.43
N PRO A 52 -18.51 11.38 6.00
CA PRO A 52 -18.94 11.47 4.59
C PRO A 52 -18.83 12.89 3.99
N TRP A 53 -19.11 13.92 4.79
CA TRP A 53 -18.99 15.31 4.33
C TRP A 53 -17.54 15.71 3.98
N MET A 54 -16.54 15.15 4.68
CA MET A 54 -15.12 15.40 4.37
C MET A 54 -14.75 14.83 2.99
N ASN A 55 -15.30 13.68 2.60
CA ASN A 55 -15.11 13.13 1.27
C ASN A 55 -15.69 14.04 0.18
N TYR A 56 -16.84 14.69 0.44
CA TYR A 56 -17.41 15.66 -0.48
C TYR A 56 -16.51 16.90 -0.63
N VAL A 57 -16.03 17.45 0.49
CA VAL A 57 -15.10 18.59 0.47
C VAL A 57 -13.80 18.24 -0.24
N ALA A 58 -13.24 17.05 0.02
CA ALA A 58 -12.03 16.57 -0.66
C ALA A 58 -12.23 16.48 -2.18
N ARG A 59 -13.36 15.96 -2.65
CA ARG A 59 -13.70 15.91 -4.09
C ARG A 59 -13.84 17.28 -4.71
N LEU A 60 -14.45 18.23 -4.01
CA LEU A 60 -14.56 19.62 -4.48
C LEU A 60 -13.18 20.29 -4.58
N LEU A 61 -12.37 20.18 -3.53
CA LEU A 61 -10.99 20.69 -3.52
C LEU A 61 -10.13 20.04 -4.59
N SER A 62 -10.26 18.75 -4.80
CA SER A 62 -9.55 18.02 -5.85
C SER A 62 -9.84 18.56 -7.25
N ARG A 63 -11.05 19.10 -7.48
CA ARG A 63 -11.45 19.71 -8.76
C ARG A 63 -11.01 21.17 -8.91
N ILE A 64 -11.15 21.96 -7.83
CA ILE A 64 -10.93 23.42 -7.87
C ILE A 64 -9.47 23.77 -7.62
N ARG A 65 -8.84 23.07 -6.66
CA ARG A 65 -7.43 23.26 -6.27
C ARG A 65 -6.73 21.90 -6.07
N PRO A 66 -6.45 21.16 -7.14
CA PRO A 66 -5.90 19.80 -7.07
C PRO A 66 -4.57 19.71 -6.32
N ALA A 67 -3.75 20.75 -6.40
CA ALA A 67 -2.47 20.86 -5.70
C ALA A 67 -2.58 21.37 -4.25
N PHE A 68 -3.80 21.67 -3.76
CA PHE A 68 -3.98 22.06 -2.36
C PHE A 68 -3.51 20.91 -1.46
N SER A 69 -2.49 21.18 -0.66
CA SER A 69 -1.76 20.19 0.12
C SER A 69 -2.02 20.40 1.60
N MET A 70 -2.34 19.32 2.28
CA MET A 70 -2.58 19.26 3.72
C MET A 70 -1.60 18.29 4.38
N ASP A 71 -1.39 18.48 5.68
CA ASP A 71 -0.70 17.51 6.51
C ASP A 71 -1.53 16.22 6.60
N THR A 72 -0.89 15.08 6.47
CA THR A 72 -1.53 13.76 6.56
C THR A 72 -1.77 13.34 8.00
N GLY A 73 -1.12 14.00 8.97
CA GLY A 73 -1.15 13.62 10.37
C GLY A 73 -0.39 12.30 10.67
N LEU A 74 0.42 11.80 9.73
CA LEU A 74 1.20 10.60 9.94
C LEU A 74 2.27 10.85 11.00
N LYS A 75 2.24 10.04 12.05
CA LYS A 75 3.21 10.11 13.15
C LYS A 75 4.30 9.06 12.94
N PRO A 76 5.60 9.43 13.02
CA PRO A 76 6.70 8.49 12.82
C PRO A 76 6.61 7.22 13.70
N GLU A 77 6.10 7.33 14.91
CA GLU A 77 5.97 6.21 15.87
C GLU A 77 4.99 5.12 15.39
N THR A 78 4.21 5.40 14.35
CA THR A 78 3.23 4.45 13.82
C THR A 78 3.79 3.54 12.72
N ILE A 79 4.98 3.81 12.21
CA ILE A 79 5.56 3.01 11.12
C ILE A 79 6.17 1.70 11.62
N SER A 80 6.83 1.72 12.77
CA SER A 80 7.58 0.60 13.33
C SER A 80 7.62 0.67 14.87
N ARG A 81 7.79 -0.49 15.51
CA ARG A 81 8.07 -0.60 16.97
C ARG A 81 9.56 -0.45 17.29
N ASP A 82 10.43 -0.45 16.27
CA ASP A 82 11.87 -0.23 16.47
C ASP A 82 12.17 1.27 16.56
N PRO A 83 12.61 1.79 17.73
CA PRO A 83 12.88 3.22 17.90
C PRO A 83 13.98 3.74 16.97
N ALA A 84 14.89 2.89 16.51
CA ALA A 84 15.96 3.29 15.60
C ALA A 84 15.37 3.56 14.19
N GLU A 85 14.41 2.75 13.74
CA GLU A 85 13.70 2.96 12.48
C GLU A 85 12.82 4.22 12.54
N VAL A 86 12.07 4.41 13.64
CA VAL A 86 11.25 5.60 13.89
C VAL A 86 12.12 6.87 13.81
N LYS A 87 13.28 6.86 14.45
CA LYS A 87 14.23 7.98 14.40
C LYS A 87 14.73 8.22 12.99
N ARG A 88 15.14 7.17 12.28
CA ARG A 88 15.64 7.26 10.89
C ARG A 88 14.58 7.86 9.96
N TYR A 89 13.34 7.41 10.08
CA TYR A 89 12.22 7.94 9.32
C TYR A 89 11.97 9.42 9.62
N ALA A 90 11.98 9.82 10.90
CA ALA A 90 11.74 11.20 11.31
C ALA A 90 12.83 12.18 10.87
N GLU A 91 14.08 11.69 10.74
CA GLU A 91 15.26 12.50 10.34
C GLU A 91 15.52 12.46 8.83
N ASP A 92 14.77 11.65 8.05
CA ASP A 92 14.98 11.55 6.60
C ASP A 92 14.46 12.80 5.88
N GLN A 93 15.36 13.52 5.23
CA GLN A 93 15.05 14.75 4.48
C GLN A 93 14.11 14.54 3.29
N TYR A 94 13.96 13.30 2.81
CA TYR A 94 13.08 12.95 1.69
C TYR A 94 11.68 12.56 2.13
N VAL A 95 11.46 12.39 3.43
CA VAL A 95 10.15 12.08 4.00
C VAL A 95 9.40 13.36 4.33
N HIS A 96 8.17 13.47 3.89
CA HIS A 96 7.28 14.57 4.24
C HIS A 96 5.86 14.10 4.48
N GLY A 97 5.20 14.66 5.49
CA GLY A 97 3.83 14.32 5.88
C GLY A 97 2.74 15.08 5.10
N ARG A 98 2.91 15.39 3.82
CA ARG A 98 1.95 16.19 3.06
C ARG A 98 1.37 15.44 1.88
N ALA A 99 0.04 15.55 1.70
CA ALA A 99 -0.67 15.00 0.55
C ALA A 99 -1.56 16.06 -0.11
N SER A 100 -1.68 16.01 -1.43
CA SER A 100 -2.59 16.90 -2.14
C SER A 100 -4.03 16.38 -2.11
N ALA A 101 -5.00 17.27 -2.24
CA ALA A 101 -6.41 16.91 -2.33
C ALA A 101 -6.67 15.95 -3.51
N ARG A 102 -5.98 16.12 -4.62
CA ARG A 102 -6.07 15.23 -5.77
C ARG A 102 -5.55 13.83 -5.44
N LEU A 103 -4.38 13.74 -4.80
CA LEU A 103 -3.81 12.44 -4.39
C LEU A 103 -4.80 11.68 -3.50
N GLY A 104 -5.41 12.33 -2.50
CA GLY A 104 -6.38 11.69 -1.62
C GLY A 104 -7.59 11.11 -2.35
N THR A 105 -8.14 11.84 -3.33
CA THR A 105 -9.28 11.35 -4.12
C THR A 105 -8.91 10.22 -5.07
N GLU A 106 -7.71 10.27 -5.69
CA GLU A 106 -7.22 9.19 -6.56
C GLU A 106 -6.91 7.92 -5.77
N ILE A 107 -6.33 8.05 -4.57
CA ILE A 107 -6.14 6.90 -3.66
C ILE A 107 -7.49 6.23 -3.36
N THR A 108 -8.50 7.00 -2.98
CA THR A 108 -9.83 6.44 -2.66
C THR A 108 -10.45 5.73 -3.86
N ALA A 109 -10.32 6.29 -5.06
CA ALA A 109 -10.81 5.68 -6.29
C ALA A 109 -10.05 4.38 -6.60
N ALA A 110 -8.72 4.40 -6.49
CA ALA A 110 -7.88 3.22 -6.71
C ALA A 110 -8.17 2.10 -5.71
N GLN A 111 -8.34 2.41 -4.42
CA GLN A 111 -8.72 1.44 -3.39
C GLN A 111 -10.03 0.73 -3.74
N THR A 112 -11.07 1.52 -4.06
CA THR A 112 -12.39 0.99 -4.40
C THR A 112 -12.31 0.07 -5.63
N TRP A 113 -11.59 0.51 -6.66
CA TRP A 113 -11.41 -0.25 -7.88
C TRP A 113 -10.62 -1.55 -7.63
N THR A 114 -9.46 -1.46 -6.94
CA THR A 114 -8.59 -2.61 -6.68
C THR A 114 -9.29 -3.67 -5.85
N LEU A 115 -10.06 -3.29 -4.82
CA LEU A 115 -10.86 -4.22 -4.03
C LEU A 115 -11.94 -4.91 -4.86
N ALA A 116 -12.63 -4.18 -5.73
CA ALA A 116 -13.67 -4.73 -6.60
C ALA A 116 -13.12 -5.72 -7.65
N HIS A 117 -11.84 -5.55 -8.05
CA HIS A 117 -11.19 -6.38 -9.07
C HIS A 117 -10.16 -7.36 -8.49
N ALA A 118 -10.19 -7.62 -7.19
CA ALA A 118 -9.25 -8.58 -6.56
C ALA A 118 -9.30 -9.98 -7.21
N GLY A 119 -10.50 -10.41 -7.64
CA GLY A 119 -10.71 -11.69 -8.31
C GLY A 119 -10.15 -11.76 -9.73
N ASP A 120 -9.73 -10.65 -10.31
CA ASP A 120 -9.15 -10.54 -11.65
C ASP A 120 -7.61 -10.61 -11.63
N LEU A 121 -7.00 -10.63 -10.44
CA LEU A 121 -5.56 -10.85 -10.32
C LEU A 121 -5.20 -12.24 -10.85
N ALA A 122 -4.35 -12.28 -11.88
CA ALA A 122 -3.94 -13.51 -12.57
C ALA A 122 -2.50 -13.94 -12.23
N LEU A 123 -1.82 -13.23 -11.33
CA LEU A 123 -0.42 -13.47 -10.95
C LEU A 123 -0.31 -14.11 -9.58
N PRO A 124 0.74 -14.91 -9.31
CA PRO A 124 1.11 -15.29 -7.95
C PRO A 124 1.18 -14.09 -7.02
N LEU A 125 0.67 -14.25 -5.80
CA LEU A 125 0.56 -13.17 -4.81
C LEU A 125 1.23 -13.55 -3.49
N LEU A 126 2.17 -12.72 -3.04
CA LEU A 126 2.56 -12.66 -1.62
C LEU A 126 2.00 -11.36 -1.04
N LEU A 127 1.15 -11.47 -0.03
CA LEU A 127 0.60 -10.33 0.70
C LEU A 127 0.89 -10.49 2.19
N TYR A 128 1.49 -9.47 2.80
CA TYR A 128 1.76 -9.48 4.24
C TYR A 128 1.42 -8.15 4.90
N HIS A 129 1.06 -8.21 6.19
CA HIS A 129 0.61 -7.05 6.96
C HIS A 129 0.81 -7.27 8.45
N GLY A 130 1.16 -6.23 9.21
CA GLY A 130 1.16 -6.26 10.66
C GLY A 130 -0.27 -6.15 11.22
N ASP A 131 -0.65 -7.01 12.15
CA ASP A 131 -2.03 -7.01 12.67
C ASP A 131 -2.32 -5.85 13.63
N ALA A 132 -1.28 -5.19 14.13
CA ALA A 132 -1.35 -4.00 14.97
C ALA A 132 -0.98 -2.71 14.22
N ASP A 133 -1.02 -2.72 12.86
CA ASP A 133 -0.75 -1.54 12.02
C ASP A 133 -1.71 -0.38 12.36
N PRO A 134 -1.19 0.74 12.94
CA PRO A 134 -2.04 1.86 13.31
C PRO A 134 -2.31 2.83 12.14
N LEU A 135 -1.64 2.69 11.01
CA LEU A 135 -1.76 3.58 9.84
C LEU A 135 -2.76 3.04 8.82
N VAL A 136 -2.62 1.76 8.45
CA VAL A 136 -3.45 1.14 7.42
C VAL A 136 -4.24 -0.02 8.03
N PRO A 137 -5.57 0.09 8.12
CA PRO A 137 -6.39 -0.98 8.64
C PRO A 137 -6.19 -2.29 7.87
N ILE A 138 -5.74 -3.34 8.54
CA ILE A 138 -5.49 -4.68 7.97
C ILE A 138 -6.72 -5.29 7.30
N ALA A 139 -7.91 -4.83 7.67
CA ALA A 139 -9.18 -5.31 7.12
C ALA A 139 -9.25 -5.20 5.59
N GLY A 140 -8.64 -4.15 5.01
CA GLY A 140 -8.55 -3.99 3.56
C GLY A 140 -7.75 -5.10 2.89
N SER A 141 -6.59 -5.45 3.47
CA SER A 141 -5.73 -6.52 2.98
C SER A 141 -6.39 -7.90 3.11
N ARG A 142 -7.05 -8.15 4.24
CA ARG A 142 -7.82 -9.39 4.44
C ARG A 142 -8.96 -9.52 3.42
N ALA A 143 -9.70 -8.44 3.17
CA ALA A 143 -10.79 -8.42 2.20
C ALA A 143 -10.28 -8.64 0.76
N PHE A 144 -9.16 -8.01 0.38
CA PHE A 144 -8.54 -8.23 -0.91
C PHE A 144 -8.12 -9.68 -1.09
N TYR A 145 -7.32 -10.22 -0.14
CA TYR A 145 -6.81 -11.59 -0.19
C TYR A 145 -7.92 -12.65 -0.27
N ALA A 146 -9.01 -12.45 0.46
CA ALA A 146 -10.17 -13.36 0.45
C ALA A 146 -10.82 -13.45 -0.94
N ASN A 147 -10.79 -12.36 -1.71
CA ASN A 147 -11.41 -12.29 -3.05
C ASN A 147 -10.47 -12.67 -4.20
N VAL A 148 -9.15 -12.78 -3.96
CA VAL A 148 -8.19 -13.25 -4.95
C VAL A 148 -8.43 -14.73 -5.25
N LYS A 149 -8.48 -15.10 -6.54
CA LYS A 149 -8.84 -16.45 -7.01
C LYS A 149 -7.66 -17.32 -7.41
N VAL A 150 -6.46 -16.76 -7.63
CA VAL A 150 -5.28 -17.55 -7.99
C VAL A 150 -4.96 -18.54 -6.89
N ALA A 151 -4.54 -19.76 -7.29
CA ALA A 151 -4.17 -20.82 -6.36
C ALA A 151 -2.82 -20.53 -5.67
N ASP A 152 -1.87 -19.93 -6.40
CA ASP A 152 -0.56 -19.55 -5.90
C ASP A 152 -0.66 -18.18 -5.21
N LYS A 153 -1.15 -18.20 -3.99
CA LYS A 153 -1.23 -17.01 -3.13
C LYS A 153 -0.85 -17.34 -1.70
N GLN A 154 -0.08 -16.43 -1.07
CA GLN A 154 0.32 -16.53 0.33
C GLN A 154 -0.08 -15.28 1.09
N TRP A 155 -0.63 -15.50 2.30
CA TRP A 155 -0.93 -14.47 3.28
C TRP A 155 -0.04 -14.64 4.50
N ILE A 156 0.63 -13.56 4.92
CA ILE A 156 1.40 -13.52 6.17
C ILE A 156 0.86 -12.38 7.01
N GLU A 157 0.45 -12.70 8.21
CA GLU A 157 0.01 -11.74 9.22
C GLU A 157 1.02 -11.74 10.35
N TRP A 158 1.63 -10.59 10.60
CA TRP A 158 2.65 -10.46 11.64
C TRP A 158 2.01 -10.05 12.96
N PRO A 159 1.99 -10.93 13.98
CA PRO A 159 1.39 -10.63 15.28
C PRO A 159 2.07 -9.43 15.96
N GLY A 160 1.28 -8.44 16.34
CA GLY A 160 1.76 -7.21 16.95
C GLY A 160 2.57 -6.32 15.99
N GLY A 161 2.72 -6.69 14.73
CA GLY A 161 3.51 -5.93 13.74
C GLY A 161 2.86 -4.60 13.38
N TYR A 162 3.70 -3.57 13.18
CA TYR A 162 3.28 -2.25 12.71
C TYR A 162 3.35 -2.17 11.19
N HIS A 163 3.27 -0.95 10.65
CA HIS A 163 3.09 -0.69 9.22
C HIS A 163 4.24 -1.23 8.36
N GLU A 164 5.48 -0.95 8.75
CA GLU A 164 6.68 -1.37 8.01
C GLU A 164 7.22 -2.71 8.52
N SER A 165 6.53 -3.82 8.25
CA SER A 165 6.91 -5.15 8.72
C SER A 165 8.37 -5.53 8.40
N HIS A 166 8.91 -5.04 7.28
CA HIS A 166 10.30 -5.24 6.86
C HIS A 166 11.32 -4.40 7.65
N ASN A 167 10.85 -3.41 8.41
CA ASN A 167 11.63 -2.54 9.29
C ASN A 167 11.16 -2.65 10.75
N ASP A 168 10.33 -3.62 11.10
CA ASP A 168 9.85 -3.81 12.47
C ASP A 168 10.69 -4.86 13.23
N LEU A 169 10.38 -5.09 14.49
CA LEU A 169 11.15 -5.96 15.40
C LEU A 169 11.28 -7.40 14.90
N HIS A 170 10.35 -7.88 14.08
CA HIS A 170 10.33 -9.23 13.49
C HIS A 170 10.94 -9.31 12.08
N ARG A 171 11.70 -8.30 11.64
CA ARG A 171 12.25 -8.22 10.27
C ARG A 171 13.25 -9.33 9.91
N ALA A 172 13.72 -10.06 10.87
CA ALA A 172 14.67 -11.17 10.68
C ALA A 172 13.99 -12.54 10.57
N ASP A 173 12.69 -12.60 10.81
CA ASP A 173 11.88 -13.81 10.74
C ASP A 173 11.38 -14.04 9.30
#